data_f7c5d658c1f32622a1c61385b216e555
#
_entry.id   f7c5d658c1f32622a1c61385b216e555
#
_cell.length_a   1.000
_cell.length_b   1.000
_cell.length_c   1.000
_cell.angle_alpha   90.00
_cell.angle_beta   90.00
_cell.angle_gamma   90.00
#
_symmetry.space_group_name_H-M   'P 1'
#
loop_
_entity.id
_entity.type
_entity.pdbx_description
1 polymer ?
#
loop_
_entity_poly.entity_id
_entity_poly.type
_entity_poly.pdbx_seq_one_letter_code
_entity_poly.pdbx_strand_id
1 'polypeptide(L)'
;MPELPEVETVRRGLEQKLNKFIIKKVEICRDSTVAFPTNKDEFVEGLKNSLLYKWDRRGKYLIAQLKKVQNENLHFSLEKSQNNGFLVVHLRMTGYFKFLDNSTQPCKHTRIRFFDRRNNELRYIDLRSFGQMWWIKNGLSPNKIIKGLGSLGPEPFSKDFNANYLKKVISKRTKSIKAILLDQ
;
A
#
# COMPACT_ATOMS: atom_id res chain seq x y z
N MET A 1 -9.59 11.45 8.79
CA MET A 1 -9.30 10.34 7.85
C MET A 1 -8.32 10.88 6.82
N PRO A 2 -7.21 10.21 6.54
CA PRO A 2 -6.31 10.66 5.48
C PRO A 2 -7.05 10.73 4.14
N GLU A 3 -7.08 11.91 3.55
CA GLU A 3 -7.59 12.15 2.22
C GLU A 3 -6.46 12.03 1.18
N LEU A 4 -6.72 12.34 -0.07
CA LEU A 4 -5.74 12.16 -1.14
C LEU A 4 -4.40 12.89 -0.89
N PRO A 5 -4.36 14.17 -0.44
CA PRO A 5 -3.10 14.87 -0.19
C PRO A 5 -2.25 14.25 0.92
N GLU A 6 -2.89 13.80 2.01
CA GLU A 6 -2.18 13.15 3.11
C GLU A 6 -1.65 11.78 2.68
N VAL A 7 -2.42 11.00 1.91
CA VAL A 7 -1.97 9.72 1.39
C VAL A 7 -0.80 9.90 0.42
N GLU A 8 -0.82 10.95 -0.42
CA GLU A 8 0.30 11.28 -1.29
C GLU A 8 1.55 11.69 -0.51
N THR A 9 1.39 12.44 0.58
CA THR A 9 2.50 12.78 1.48
C THR A 9 3.13 11.53 2.09
N VAL A 10 2.30 10.59 2.56
CA VAL A 10 2.77 9.30 3.08
C VAL A 10 3.50 8.50 1.98
N ARG A 11 2.94 8.44 0.76
CA ARG A 11 3.58 7.77 -0.38
C ARG A 11 5.00 8.29 -0.62
N ARG A 12 5.16 9.61 -0.70
CA ARG A 12 6.47 10.26 -0.91
C ARG A 12 7.44 9.95 0.23
N GLY A 13 6.96 10.01 1.47
CA GLY A 13 7.77 9.67 2.64
C GLY A 13 8.24 8.21 2.64
N LEU A 14 7.37 7.27 2.27
CA LEU A 14 7.72 5.85 2.14
C LEU A 14 8.75 5.64 1.02
N GLU A 15 8.55 6.24 -0.15
CA GLU A 15 9.48 6.12 -1.28
C GLU A 15 10.87 6.64 -0.94
N GLN A 16 10.95 7.78 -0.24
CA GLN A 16 12.21 8.37 0.18
C GLN A 16 12.93 7.53 1.27
N LYS A 17 12.18 7.07 2.28
CA LYS A 17 12.75 6.39 3.45
C LYS A 17 13.04 4.91 3.21
N LEU A 18 12.27 4.25 2.35
CA LEU A 18 12.36 2.81 2.11
C LEU A 18 13.17 2.45 0.86
N ASN A 19 13.96 3.39 0.35
CA ASN A 19 14.89 3.10 -0.73
C ASN A 19 15.81 1.93 -0.33
N LYS A 20 15.76 0.82 -1.09
CA LYS A 20 16.49 -0.43 -0.81
C LYS A 20 16.00 -1.22 0.43
N PHE A 21 14.80 -0.96 0.95
CA PHE A 21 14.24 -1.75 2.05
C PHE A 21 13.81 -3.12 1.55
N ILE A 22 14.54 -4.16 1.95
CA ILE A 22 14.23 -5.56 1.63
C ILE A 22 13.60 -6.18 2.87
N ILE A 23 12.36 -6.62 2.75
CA ILE A 23 11.63 -7.26 3.84
C ILE A 23 12.28 -8.60 4.17
N LYS A 24 12.87 -8.72 5.36
CA LYS A 24 13.46 -9.97 5.86
C LYS A 24 12.47 -10.74 6.73
N LYS A 25 11.70 -10.01 7.55
CA LYS A 25 10.73 -10.58 8.48
C LYS A 25 9.47 -9.73 8.50
N VAL A 26 8.32 -10.37 8.67
CA VAL A 26 7.02 -9.72 8.90
C VAL A 26 6.43 -10.28 10.17
N GLU A 27 5.94 -9.40 11.04
CA GLU A 27 5.18 -9.76 12.24
C GLU A 27 3.77 -9.17 12.13
N ILE A 28 2.76 -10.03 12.17
CA ILE A 28 1.36 -9.63 12.20
C ILE A 28 0.91 -9.58 13.66
N CYS A 29 0.69 -8.37 14.18
CA CYS A 29 0.20 -8.16 15.54
C CYS A 29 -1.33 -8.16 15.61
N ARG A 30 -2.02 -8.04 14.46
CA ARG A 30 -3.47 -8.11 14.35
C ARG A 30 -3.90 -8.66 12.99
N ASP A 31 -4.51 -9.84 13.00
CA ASP A 31 -4.88 -10.60 11.80
C ASP A 31 -5.86 -9.86 10.88
N SER A 32 -6.83 -9.14 11.46
CA SER A 32 -7.84 -8.41 10.69
C SER A 32 -7.26 -7.29 9.81
N THR A 33 -6.00 -6.91 10.01
CA THR A 33 -5.30 -5.92 9.18
C THR A 33 -4.90 -6.51 7.82
N VAL A 34 -4.68 -7.83 7.75
CA VAL A 34 -4.38 -8.50 6.48
C VAL A 34 -5.68 -8.94 5.83
N ALA A 35 -6.05 -8.26 4.75
CA ALA A 35 -7.28 -8.53 4.02
C ALA A 35 -7.11 -9.57 2.89
N PHE A 36 -5.89 -9.73 2.36
CA PHE A 36 -5.58 -10.74 1.35
C PHE A 36 -4.06 -11.04 1.34
N PRO A 37 -3.67 -12.31 1.17
CA PRO A 37 -4.51 -13.50 1.11
C PRO A 37 -5.20 -13.79 2.46
N THR A 38 -6.17 -14.69 2.47
CA THR A 38 -6.86 -15.10 3.70
C THR A 38 -5.90 -15.83 4.64
N ASN A 39 -5.01 -16.65 4.08
CA ASN A 39 -3.93 -17.30 4.83
C ASN A 39 -2.84 -16.27 5.18
N LYS A 40 -2.58 -16.07 6.47
CA LYS A 40 -1.59 -15.11 6.98
C LYS A 40 -0.15 -15.57 6.74
N ASP A 41 0.10 -16.85 6.76
CA ASP A 41 1.44 -17.40 6.46
C ASP A 41 1.79 -17.16 4.99
N GLU A 42 0.81 -17.26 4.09
CA GLU A 42 1.00 -16.90 2.67
C GLU A 42 1.34 -15.41 2.49
N PHE A 43 0.72 -14.52 3.27
CA PHE A 43 1.05 -13.10 3.28
C PHE A 43 2.49 -12.87 3.74
N VAL A 44 2.90 -13.50 4.85
CA VAL A 44 4.25 -13.37 5.41
C VAL A 44 5.30 -13.90 4.44
N GLU A 45 5.14 -15.14 3.96
CA GLU A 45 6.13 -15.76 3.06
C GLU A 45 6.17 -15.09 1.68
N GLY A 46 5.03 -14.61 1.20
CA GLY A 46 4.96 -13.85 -0.05
C GLY A 46 5.75 -12.54 -0.02
N LEU A 47 5.77 -11.86 1.12
CA LEU A 47 6.50 -10.61 1.31
C LEU A 47 7.97 -10.81 1.65
N LYS A 48 8.34 -11.96 2.21
CA LYS A 48 9.72 -12.26 2.61
C LYS A 48 10.68 -12.19 1.42
N ASN A 49 11.84 -11.60 1.63
CA ASN A 49 12.85 -11.32 0.62
C ASN A 49 12.35 -10.47 -0.57
N SER A 50 11.35 -9.62 -0.32
CA SER A 50 10.86 -8.65 -1.30
C SER A 50 11.44 -7.27 -1.04
N LEU A 51 11.95 -6.64 -2.10
CA LEU A 51 12.31 -5.23 -2.12
C LEU A 51 11.03 -4.40 -2.33
N LEU A 52 10.81 -3.40 -1.49
CA LEU A 52 9.83 -2.34 -1.74
C LEU A 52 10.38 -1.40 -2.81
N TYR A 53 10.13 -1.75 -4.10
CA TYR A 53 10.85 -1.14 -5.23
C TYR A 53 10.37 0.27 -5.55
N LYS A 54 9.06 0.46 -5.63
CA LYS A 54 8.44 1.73 -6.02
C LYS A 54 7.10 1.88 -5.31
N TRP A 55 6.78 3.09 -4.87
CA TRP A 55 5.50 3.41 -4.28
C TRP A 55 4.65 4.27 -5.22
N ASP A 56 3.50 3.75 -5.57
CA ASP A 56 2.45 4.44 -6.31
C ASP A 56 1.25 4.73 -5.40
N ARG A 57 0.36 5.61 -5.83
CA ARG A 57 -0.91 5.90 -5.17
C ARG A 57 -2.05 5.82 -6.20
N ARG A 58 -3.16 5.27 -5.78
CA ARG A 58 -4.41 5.31 -6.52
C ARG A 58 -5.56 5.63 -5.57
N GLY A 59 -6.18 6.81 -5.70
CA GLY A 59 -7.12 7.33 -4.73
C GLY A 59 -6.49 7.40 -3.33
N LYS A 60 -7.06 6.70 -2.36
CA LYS A 60 -6.55 6.59 -0.98
C LYS A 60 -5.76 5.29 -0.73
N TYR A 61 -5.42 4.55 -1.78
CA TYR A 61 -4.59 3.34 -1.69
C TYR A 61 -3.13 3.65 -1.99
N LEU A 62 -2.25 3.17 -1.12
CA LEU A 62 -0.82 3.09 -1.34
C LEU A 62 -0.51 1.75 -2.00
N ILE A 63 0.34 1.74 -3.02
CA ILE A 63 0.66 0.54 -3.79
C ILE A 63 2.18 0.45 -3.91
N ALA A 64 2.78 -0.50 -3.20
CA ALA A 64 4.19 -0.83 -3.38
C ALA A 64 4.34 -1.93 -4.43
N GLN A 65 5.14 -1.66 -5.45
CA GLN A 65 5.62 -2.69 -6.38
C GLN A 65 6.73 -3.49 -5.69
N LEU A 66 6.64 -4.81 -5.76
CA LEU A 66 7.57 -5.71 -5.09
C LEU A 66 8.48 -6.39 -6.11
N LYS A 67 9.76 -6.51 -5.76
CA LYS A 67 10.71 -7.30 -6.52
C LYS A 67 11.33 -8.39 -5.64
N LYS A 68 11.34 -9.64 -6.09
CA LYS A 68 11.97 -10.76 -5.36
C LYS A 68 13.48 -10.66 -5.44
N VAL A 69 14.15 -10.75 -4.30
CA VAL A 69 15.58 -10.75 -4.18
C VAL A 69 16.05 -12.19 -3.98
N GLN A 70 16.76 -12.74 -4.96
CA GLN A 70 17.19 -14.15 -4.94
C GLN A 70 18.48 -14.41 -4.17
N ASN A 71 19.40 -13.44 -4.10
CA ASN A 71 20.71 -13.62 -3.46
C ASN A 71 20.95 -12.63 -2.33
N GLU A 72 21.63 -13.12 -1.29
CA GLU A 72 21.97 -12.35 -0.08
C GLU A 72 23.10 -11.32 -0.28
N ASN A 73 23.74 -11.29 -1.45
CA ASN A 73 24.89 -10.45 -1.71
C ASN A 73 24.50 -8.98 -1.93
N LEU A 74 25.28 -8.07 -1.35
CA LEU A 74 25.13 -6.60 -1.35
C LEU A 74 25.09 -5.95 -2.75
N HIS A 75 25.47 -6.65 -3.81
CA HIS A 75 25.37 -6.21 -5.20
C HIS A 75 24.07 -6.71 -5.85
N PHE A 76 22.95 -6.18 -5.38
CA PHE A 76 21.65 -6.46 -5.97
C PHE A 76 21.54 -5.71 -7.32
N SER A 77 21.52 -6.45 -8.43
CA SER A 77 21.19 -5.90 -9.75
C SER A 77 19.66 -5.89 -9.91
N LEU A 78 19.10 -4.69 -10.03
CA LEU A 78 17.66 -4.51 -10.30
C LEU A 78 17.22 -5.19 -11.61
N GLU A 79 18.12 -5.32 -12.58
CA GLU A 79 17.87 -5.92 -13.89
C GLU A 79 17.56 -7.43 -13.82
N LYS A 80 18.08 -8.12 -12.81
CA LYS A 80 17.87 -9.56 -12.60
C LYS A 80 16.76 -9.89 -11.60
N SER A 81 16.08 -8.88 -11.04
CA SER A 81 15.04 -9.09 -10.05
C SER A 81 13.69 -9.41 -10.69
N GLN A 82 13.07 -10.49 -10.23
CA GLN A 82 11.73 -10.88 -10.68
C GLN A 82 10.65 -10.04 -9.99
N ASN A 83 9.59 -9.71 -10.73
CA ASN A 83 8.41 -9.08 -10.17
C ASN A 83 7.74 -10.04 -9.16
N ASN A 84 7.52 -9.57 -7.92
CA ASN A 84 6.86 -10.33 -6.85
C ASN A 84 5.43 -9.81 -6.55
N GLY A 85 4.87 -9.00 -7.43
CA GLY A 85 3.53 -8.45 -7.27
C GLY A 85 3.50 -7.16 -6.48
N PHE A 86 2.50 -7.00 -5.61
CA PHE A 86 2.19 -5.72 -4.96
C PHE A 86 1.86 -5.90 -3.48
N LEU A 87 2.32 -4.95 -2.66
CA LEU A 87 1.75 -4.70 -1.34
C LEU A 87 0.84 -3.47 -1.44
N VAL A 88 -0.46 -3.66 -1.25
CA VAL A 88 -1.43 -2.57 -1.26
C VAL A 88 -1.85 -2.26 0.17
N VAL A 89 -1.97 -0.97 0.50
CA VAL A 89 -2.35 -0.51 1.84
C VAL A 89 -3.43 0.55 1.74
N HIS A 90 -4.48 0.41 2.53
CA HIS A 90 -5.46 1.45 2.76
C HIS A 90 -5.41 1.90 4.22
N LEU A 91 -5.00 3.14 4.47
CA LEU A 91 -4.79 3.66 5.83
C LEU A 91 -6.07 3.81 6.63
N ARG A 92 -7.22 3.93 5.95
CA ARG A 92 -8.52 4.22 6.55
C ARG A 92 -8.48 5.49 7.42
N MET A 93 -8.89 5.43 8.68
CA MET A 93 -9.11 6.63 9.50
C MET A 93 -7.91 7.02 10.35
N THR A 94 -7.17 6.05 10.89
CA THR A 94 -6.12 6.29 11.89
C THR A 94 -4.82 5.55 11.60
N GLY A 95 -4.74 4.84 10.46
CA GLY A 95 -3.55 4.12 10.06
C GLY A 95 -2.43 5.05 9.63
N TYR A 96 -1.21 4.76 10.08
CA TYR A 96 0.00 5.44 9.66
C TYR A 96 1.23 4.54 9.75
N PHE A 97 2.27 4.92 9.03
CA PHE A 97 3.56 4.25 9.10
C PHE A 97 4.55 5.01 9.95
N LYS A 98 5.39 4.28 10.68
CA LYS A 98 6.56 4.79 11.39
C LYS A 98 7.78 3.99 10.95
N PHE A 99 8.82 4.68 10.51
CA PHE A 99 10.12 4.06 10.25
C PHE A 99 11.01 4.22 11.47
N LEU A 100 11.70 3.15 11.85
CA LEU A 100 12.59 3.06 13.01
C LEU A 100 13.92 2.48 12.57
N ASP A 101 15.01 3.20 12.78
CA ASP A 101 16.38 2.75 12.48
C ASP A 101 16.79 1.56 13.37
N ASN A 102 16.20 1.45 14.54
CA ASN A 102 16.32 0.29 15.43
C ASN A 102 14.93 -0.09 15.92
N SER A 103 14.65 -1.38 15.92
CA SER A 103 13.37 -1.88 16.43
C SER A 103 13.23 -1.65 17.93
N THR A 104 12.05 -1.20 18.33
CA THR A 104 11.67 -0.98 19.72
C THR A 104 10.43 -1.80 20.06
N GLN A 105 10.10 -1.90 21.35
CA GLN A 105 8.88 -2.58 21.77
C GLN A 105 7.64 -2.01 21.06
N PRO A 106 6.75 -2.87 20.53
CA PRO A 106 5.54 -2.43 19.86
C PRO A 106 4.55 -1.82 20.86
N CYS A 107 3.83 -0.79 20.45
CA CYS A 107 2.71 -0.27 21.24
C CYS A 107 1.44 -1.10 20.99
N LYS A 108 0.44 -0.95 21.85
CA LYS A 108 -0.86 -1.66 21.75
C LYS A 108 -1.62 -1.44 20.43
N HIS A 109 -1.26 -0.41 19.68
CA HIS A 109 -1.87 -0.07 18.38
C HIS A 109 -1.02 -0.51 17.19
N THR A 110 0.11 -1.16 17.40
CA THR A 110 0.89 -1.79 16.33
C THR A 110 0.07 -2.91 15.70
N ARG A 111 0.01 -2.95 14.38
CA ARG A 111 -0.77 -3.93 13.63
C ARG A 111 0.08 -4.86 12.79
N ILE A 112 1.07 -4.31 12.10
CA ILE A 112 2.04 -5.08 11.31
C ILE A 112 3.41 -4.42 11.45
N ARG A 113 4.46 -5.24 11.46
CA ARG A 113 5.86 -4.83 11.51
C ARG A 113 6.63 -5.50 10.39
N PHE A 114 7.36 -4.73 9.62
CA PHE A 114 8.26 -5.22 8.58
C PHE A 114 9.68 -4.90 8.99
N PHE A 115 10.57 -5.87 8.90
CA PHE A 115 11.98 -5.70 9.28
C PHE A 115 12.87 -5.94 8.06
N ASP A 116 13.89 -5.12 7.92
CA ASP A 116 14.97 -5.34 6.98
C ASP A 116 16.13 -6.16 7.59
N ARG A 117 17.20 -6.35 6.82
CA ARG A 117 18.39 -7.09 7.27
C ARG A 117 19.21 -6.35 8.33
N ARG A 118 19.05 -5.03 8.45
CA ARG A 118 19.76 -4.18 9.40
C ARG A 118 18.96 -3.96 10.69
N ASN A 119 17.86 -4.70 10.85
CA ASN A 119 16.90 -4.54 11.95
C ASN A 119 16.21 -3.16 11.96
N ASN A 120 16.22 -2.43 10.83
CA ASN A 120 15.31 -1.31 10.67
C ASN A 120 13.88 -1.83 10.57
N GLU A 121 12.95 -1.09 11.12
CA GLU A 121 11.55 -1.48 11.18
C GLU A 121 10.65 -0.46 10.46
N LEU A 122 9.85 -0.93 9.52
CA LEU A 122 8.67 -0.22 9.05
C LEU A 122 7.46 -0.74 9.84
N ARG A 123 6.93 0.08 10.72
CA ARG A 123 5.82 -0.25 11.60
C ARG A 123 4.53 0.38 11.11
N TYR A 124 3.49 -0.44 10.97
CA TYR A 124 2.15 0.04 10.74
C TYR A 124 1.37 0.11 12.05
N ILE A 125 0.86 1.29 12.36
CA ILE A 125 0.12 1.59 13.59
C ILE A 125 -1.27 2.07 13.19
N ASP A 126 -2.31 1.55 13.84
CA ASP A 126 -3.68 1.95 13.60
C ASP A 126 -4.52 1.84 14.89
N LEU A 127 -4.95 2.97 15.42
CA LEU A 127 -5.72 3.02 16.67
C LEU A 127 -7.05 2.29 16.54
N ARG A 128 -7.75 2.49 15.43
CA ARG A 128 -9.10 1.96 15.20
C ARG A 128 -9.12 0.58 14.54
N SER A 129 -7.99 0.10 14.03
CA SER A 129 -7.83 -1.19 13.34
C SER A 129 -8.74 -1.37 12.12
N PHE A 130 -9.03 -0.29 11.39
CA PHE A 130 -9.80 -0.32 10.15
C PHE A 130 -8.92 -0.40 8.90
N GLY A 131 -7.64 -0.07 9.05
CA GLY A 131 -6.67 -0.15 7.97
C GLY A 131 -6.48 -1.58 7.50
N GLN A 132 -6.23 -1.72 6.22
CA GLN A 132 -6.15 -3.02 5.56
C GLN A 132 -4.93 -3.10 4.65
N MET A 133 -4.36 -4.31 4.56
CA MET A 133 -3.25 -4.64 3.67
C MET A 133 -3.57 -5.87 2.83
N TRP A 134 -3.11 -5.84 1.59
CA TRP A 134 -3.23 -6.93 0.61
C TRP A 134 -1.84 -7.22 0.04
N TRP A 135 -1.39 -8.46 0.10
CA TRP A 135 -0.30 -8.90 -0.74
C TRP A 135 -0.88 -9.61 -1.96
N ILE A 136 -0.57 -9.10 -3.14
CA ILE A 136 -1.10 -9.58 -4.40
C ILE A 136 0.08 -10.08 -5.22
N LYS A 137 0.16 -11.39 -5.40
CA LYS A 137 1.25 -12.04 -6.12
C LYS A 137 1.31 -11.60 -7.58
N ASN A 138 2.48 -11.74 -8.16
CA ASN A 138 2.68 -11.49 -9.60
C ASN A 138 1.66 -12.26 -10.46
N GLY A 139 1.18 -11.64 -11.54
CA GLY A 139 0.15 -12.18 -12.43
C GLY A 139 -1.30 -11.88 -12.01
N LEU A 140 -1.54 -11.44 -10.76
CA LEU A 140 -2.86 -10.99 -10.31
C LEU A 140 -2.97 -9.45 -10.38
N SER A 141 -4.16 -8.97 -10.72
CA SER A 141 -4.45 -7.52 -10.77
C SER A 141 -5.00 -7.02 -9.43
N PRO A 142 -4.40 -5.98 -8.83
CA PRO A 142 -4.95 -5.32 -7.64
C PRO A 142 -6.40 -4.87 -7.81
N ASN A 143 -6.76 -4.35 -8.97
CA ASN A 143 -8.11 -3.87 -9.27
C ASN A 143 -9.17 -4.99 -9.26
N LYS A 144 -8.78 -6.22 -9.58
CA LYS A 144 -9.70 -7.39 -9.54
C LYS A 144 -9.88 -7.92 -8.12
N ILE A 145 -8.84 -7.88 -7.30
CA ILE A 145 -8.86 -8.40 -5.92
C ILE A 145 -9.51 -7.38 -4.98
N ILE A 146 -9.19 -6.10 -5.14
CA ILE A 146 -9.67 -5.02 -4.26
C ILE A 146 -10.80 -4.27 -4.98
N LYS A 147 -12.04 -4.66 -4.71
CA LYS A 147 -13.23 -4.07 -5.35
C LYS A 147 -13.25 -2.54 -5.26
N GLY A 148 -12.93 -1.98 -4.08
CA GLY A 148 -12.88 -0.53 -3.89
C GLY A 148 -11.81 0.17 -4.72
N LEU A 149 -10.68 -0.49 -5.00
CA LEU A 149 -9.65 0.04 -5.90
C LEU A 149 -10.09 -0.03 -7.36
N GLY A 150 -10.73 -1.14 -7.75
CA GLY A 150 -11.20 -1.35 -9.12
C GLY A 150 -12.37 -0.44 -9.54
N SER A 151 -13.15 0.06 -8.57
CA SER A 151 -14.31 0.94 -8.82
C SER A 151 -13.96 2.43 -8.84
N LEU A 152 -12.71 2.82 -8.54
CA LEU A 152 -12.33 4.24 -8.51
C LEU A 152 -12.48 4.89 -9.89
N GLY A 153 -13.05 6.09 -9.91
CA GLY A 153 -13.03 6.99 -11.05
C GLY A 153 -11.60 7.40 -11.44
N PRO A 154 -11.37 8.15 -12.50
CA PRO A 154 -10.04 8.60 -12.90
C PRO A 154 -9.38 9.48 -11.83
N GLU A 155 -8.05 9.48 -11.79
CA GLU A 155 -7.29 10.38 -10.92
C GLU A 155 -7.55 11.84 -11.30
N PRO A 156 -7.70 12.75 -10.32
CA PRO A 156 -8.06 14.16 -10.58
C PRO A 156 -7.13 14.92 -11.52
N PHE A 157 -5.84 14.50 -11.58
CA PHE A 157 -4.83 15.12 -12.44
C PHE A 157 -4.46 14.27 -13.66
N SER A 158 -5.20 13.21 -13.93
CA SER A 158 -5.01 12.40 -15.14
C SER A 158 -5.70 13.03 -16.36
N LYS A 159 -5.24 12.70 -17.55
CA LYS A 159 -5.89 13.11 -18.80
C LYS A 159 -7.31 12.55 -18.94
N ASP A 160 -7.62 11.47 -18.26
CA ASP A 160 -8.93 10.81 -18.25
C ASP A 160 -9.97 11.59 -17.46
N PHE A 161 -9.54 12.42 -16.49
CA PHE A 161 -10.41 13.35 -15.77
C PHE A 161 -10.54 14.66 -16.56
N ASN A 162 -11.48 14.70 -17.48
CA ASN A 162 -11.71 15.82 -18.38
C ASN A 162 -13.18 16.25 -18.40
N ALA A 163 -13.47 17.36 -19.08
CA ALA A 163 -14.82 17.93 -19.16
C ALA A 163 -15.87 16.94 -19.71
N ASN A 164 -15.51 16.12 -20.68
CA ASN A 164 -16.41 15.12 -21.26
C ASN A 164 -16.75 14.01 -20.25
N TYR A 165 -15.73 13.52 -19.53
CA TYR A 165 -15.94 12.56 -18.45
C TYR A 165 -16.87 13.15 -17.38
N LEU A 166 -16.56 14.36 -16.89
CA LEU A 166 -17.34 15.03 -15.86
C LEU A 166 -18.80 15.27 -16.29
N LYS A 167 -19.02 15.79 -17.50
CA LYS A 167 -20.34 15.96 -18.07
C LYS A 167 -21.15 14.66 -18.10
N LYS A 168 -20.53 13.56 -18.54
CA LYS A 168 -21.15 12.21 -18.58
C LYS A 168 -21.55 11.72 -17.20
N VAL A 169 -20.73 12.00 -16.17
CA VAL A 169 -21.01 11.56 -14.79
C VAL A 169 -22.12 12.42 -14.16
N ILE A 170 -22.06 13.75 -14.33
CA ILE A 170 -23.02 14.68 -13.75
C ILE A 170 -24.40 14.51 -14.36
N SER A 171 -24.51 14.39 -15.68
CA SER A 171 -25.79 14.31 -16.39
C SER A 171 -26.70 13.15 -15.96
N LYS A 172 -26.13 12.14 -15.32
CA LYS A 172 -26.85 10.94 -14.85
C LYS A 172 -27.17 10.96 -13.37
N ARG A 173 -26.87 12.06 -12.66
CA ARG A 173 -27.00 12.12 -11.21
C ARG A 173 -27.85 13.31 -10.74
N THR A 174 -28.65 13.08 -9.71
CA THR A 174 -29.52 14.09 -9.08
C THR A 174 -28.89 14.72 -7.84
N LYS A 175 -27.71 14.23 -7.40
CA LYS A 175 -26.98 14.76 -6.24
C LYS A 175 -26.37 16.13 -6.56
N SER A 176 -26.06 16.91 -5.53
CA SER A 176 -25.31 18.15 -5.69
C SER A 176 -23.94 17.90 -6.31
N ILE A 177 -23.41 18.86 -7.06
CA ILE A 177 -22.09 18.73 -7.72
C ILE A 177 -20.98 18.44 -6.73
N LYS A 178 -21.02 19.03 -5.53
CA LYS A 178 -20.08 18.75 -4.44
C LYS A 178 -20.10 17.26 -4.05
N ALA A 179 -21.29 16.69 -3.89
CA ALA A 179 -21.43 15.27 -3.53
C ALA A 179 -20.94 14.34 -4.66
N ILE A 180 -21.13 14.73 -5.93
CA ILE A 180 -20.66 13.96 -7.09
C ILE A 180 -19.12 14.00 -7.18
N LEU A 181 -18.50 15.16 -6.94
CA LEU A 181 -17.04 15.30 -6.97
C LEU A 181 -16.33 14.59 -5.82
N LEU A 182 -17.02 14.39 -4.70
CA LEU A 182 -16.51 13.65 -3.52
C LEU A 182 -16.76 12.13 -3.62
N ASP A 183 -17.59 11.69 -4.55
CA ASP A 183 -17.91 10.28 -4.78
C ASP A 183 -16.74 9.63 -5.57
N GLN A 184 -16.00 8.72 -4.93
CA GLN A 184 -14.80 8.05 -5.47
C GLN A 184 -15.14 6.69 -6.07
#